data_045f94d6483b3241f4bc926e5f0b8ea2
#
_entry.id   045f94d6483b3241f4bc926e5f0b8ea2
#
_cell.length_a   1.000
_cell.length_b   1.000
_cell.length_c   1.000
_cell.angle_alpha   90.00
_cell.angle_beta   90.00
_cell.angle_gamma   90.00
#
_symmetry.space_group_name_H-M   'P 1'
#
loop_
_entity.id
_entity.type
_entity.pdbx_description
1 polymer ?
#
loop_
_entity_poly.entity_id
_entity_poly.type
_entity_poly.pdbx_seq_one_letter_code
_entity_poly.pdbx_strand_id
1 'polypeptide(L)'
;METNQKETMHAMPRIGDPAPEFKAVTTQGPINFPGDFKGDWVILFSHPADFTPVCTSEFMTFAVMEEKFAAVNCKLVGLSIDGIYSHIAWLRTIKEKIEYKGMKDVEVKFPLIEDITMEVANKYGMVQPGESETKAVRAVFFIDPKGVIRTIIYYPLSLGRNFDELYRVVVALQAADAFGVAMPADWRPGDDVIVPTAGSCGVAKERMESKEDMKCYDWFFCTKPLPEEKVWSKLKKK
;
A
#
# COMPACT_ATOMS: atom_id res chain seq x y z
N MET A 1 24.92 -23.32 32.12
CA MET A 1 23.50 -22.90 32.10
C MET A 1 23.26 -22.17 30.78
N GLU A 2 22.83 -22.92 29.78
CA GLU A 2 22.45 -22.34 28.48
C GLU A 2 21.06 -21.71 28.64
N THR A 3 21.02 -20.38 28.65
CA THR A 3 19.75 -19.66 28.56
C THR A 3 19.20 -19.79 27.16
N ASN A 4 18.29 -20.71 27.00
CA ASN A 4 17.49 -20.90 25.78
C ASN A 4 16.56 -19.69 25.62
N GLN A 5 17.07 -18.58 25.10
CA GLN A 5 16.23 -17.49 24.58
C GLN A 5 15.58 -18.05 23.30
N LYS A 6 14.37 -18.57 23.45
CA LYS A 6 13.45 -18.70 22.32
C LYS A 6 13.24 -17.28 21.80
N GLU A 7 14.00 -16.90 20.78
CA GLU A 7 13.60 -15.79 19.89
C GLU A 7 12.19 -16.13 19.41
N THR A 8 11.21 -15.39 19.90
CA THR A 8 9.87 -15.40 19.32
C THR A 8 10.02 -14.75 17.95
N MET A 9 10.33 -15.55 16.94
CA MET A 9 10.18 -15.12 15.55
C MET A 9 8.72 -14.71 15.38
N HIS A 10 8.44 -13.41 15.43
CA HIS A 10 7.15 -12.89 15.05
C HIS A 10 6.92 -13.30 13.60
N ALA A 11 5.92 -14.15 13.39
CA ALA A 11 5.55 -14.53 12.03
C ALA A 11 5.19 -13.26 11.26
N MET A 12 5.86 -13.05 10.12
CA MET A 12 5.57 -11.94 9.22
C MET A 12 4.08 -11.93 8.84
N PRO A 13 3.36 -10.80 8.92
CA PRO A 13 1.96 -10.75 8.56
C PRO A 13 1.75 -11.11 7.09
N ARG A 14 0.62 -11.74 6.79
CA ARG A 14 0.30 -12.26 5.45
C ARG A 14 -0.91 -11.54 4.85
N ILE A 15 -1.11 -11.69 3.56
CA ILE A 15 -2.32 -11.25 2.87
C ILE A 15 -3.52 -11.99 3.47
N GLY A 16 -4.55 -11.23 3.87
CA GLY A 16 -5.75 -11.71 4.55
C GLY A 16 -5.68 -11.64 6.07
N ASP A 17 -4.49 -11.44 6.67
CA ASP A 17 -4.36 -11.26 8.11
C ASP A 17 -4.85 -9.85 8.53
N PRO A 18 -5.37 -9.70 9.75
CA PRO A 18 -5.52 -8.36 10.35
C PRO A 18 -4.17 -7.66 10.45
N ALA A 19 -4.13 -6.37 10.15
CA ALA A 19 -2.93 -5.57 10.31
C ALA A 19 -2.52 -5.54 11.79
N PRO A 20 -1.28 -5.91 12.15
CA PRO A 20 -0.82 -5.91 13.54
C PRO A 20 -0.97 -4.53 14.19
N GLU A 21 -1.59 -4.50 15.36
CA GLU A 21 -1.84 -3.27 16.11
C GLU A 21 -0.56 -2.74 16.77
N PHE A 22 -0.41 -1.41 16.76
CA PHE A 22 0.65 -0.71 17.49
C PHE A 22 0.24 0.72 17.83
N LYS A 23 1.00 1.33 18.76
CA LYS A 23 0.95 2.76 19.04
C LYS A 23 2.32 3.35 18.72
N ALA A 24 2.34 4.51 18.09
CA ALA A 24 3.59 5.16 17.70
C ALA A 24 3.50 6.68 17.77
N VAL A 25 4.67 7.30 17.96
CA VAL A 25 4.85 8.75 17.77
C VAL A 25 5.14 9.00 16.32
N THR A 26 4.54 10.06 15.75
CA THR A 26 4.75 10.45 14.36
C THR A 26 4.99 11.95 14.23
N THR A 27 5.41 12.38 13.05
CA THR A 27 5.55 13.80 12.71
C THR A 27 4.24 14.58 12.78
N GLN A 28 3.09 13.91 12.84
CA GLN A 28 1.75 14.50 12.93
C GLN A 28 1.09 14.25 14.31
N GLY A 29 1.86 13.80 15.30
CA GLY A 29 1.37 13.41 16.62
C GLY A 29 1.26 11.89 16.80
N PRO A 30 0.81 11.43 17.97
CA PRO A 30 0.67 10.01 18.27
C PRO A 30 -0.46 9.37 17.48
N ILE A 31 -0.29 8.11 17.09
CA ILE A 31 -1.31 7.31 16.41
C ILE A 31 -1.51 5.95 17.09
N ASN A 32 -2.74 5.40 16.96
CA ASN A 32 -3.07 4.01 17.26
C ASN A 32 -3.41 3.31 15.95
N PHE A 33 -2.53 2.46 15.46
CA PHE A 33 -2.69 1.80 14.17
C PHE A 33 -3.24 0.38 14.34
N PRO A 34 -4.18 -0.10 13.51
CA PRO A 34 -4.89 0.60 12.44
C PRO A 34 -6.15 1.37 12.91
N GLY A 35 -6.40 1.43 14.22
CA GLY A 35 -7.64 1.95 14.83
C GLY A 35 -8.03 3.36 14.35
N ASP A 36 -7.07 4.30 14.30
CA ASP A 36 -7.31 5.69 13.90
C ASP A 36 -7.58 5.85 12.39
N PHE A 37 -7.35 4.79 11.60
CA PHE A 37 -7.56 4.76 10.16
C PHE A 37 -8.77 3.91 9.74
N LYS A 38 -9.60 3.48 10.69
CA LYS A 38 -10.77 2.66 10.41
C LYS A 38 -11.75 3.36 9.45
N GLY A 39 -12.10 2.67 8.38
CA GLY A 39 -12.95 3.23 7.33
C GLY A 39 -12.20 3.80 6.13
N ASP A 40 -10.88 3.97 6.24
CA ASP A 40 -10.01 4.40 5.15
C ASP A 40 -9.14 3.23 4.66
N TRP A 41 -8.76 3.26 3.40
CA TRP A 41 -7.63 2.48 2.92
C TRP A 41 -6.33 3.11 3.43
N VAL A 42 -5.33 2.28 3.72
CA VAL A 42 -4.04 2.75 4.19
C VAL A 42 -2.92 2.08 3.41
N ILE A 43 -1.95 2.87 2.99
CA ILE A 43 -0.62 2.39 2.61
C ILE A 43 0.31 2.66 3.79
N LEU A 44 0.67 1.60 4.53
CA LEU A 44 1.76 1.64 5.50
C LEU A 44 3.04 1.24 4.78
N PHE A 45 4.03 2.11 4.78
CA PHE A 45 5.28 1.85 4.07
C PHE A 45 6.51 2.20 4.91
N SER A 46 7.59 1.44 4.73
CA SER A 46 8.87 1.72 5.37
C SER A 46 9.91 2.25 4.40
N HIS A 47 10.89 2.98 4.93
CA HIS A 47 12.08 3.39 4.21
C HIS A 47 13.34 3.15 5.06
N PRO A 48 14.51 2.95 4.44
CA PRO A 48 15.73 2.55 5.14
C PRO A 48 16.28 3.57 6.14
N ALA A 49 16.35 4.84 5.75
CA ALA A 49 16.85 5.92 6.62
C ALA A 49 16.53 7.30 6.04
N ASP A 50 16.38 8.27 6.94
CA ASP A 50 16.35 9.70 6.61
C ASP A 50 17.66 10.15 5.95
N PHE A 51 17.64 11.30 5.29
CA PHE A 51 18.78 11.91 4.64
C PHE A 51 19.50 11.02 3.61
N THR A 52 18.79 10.04 3.03
CA THR A 52 19.34 9.21 1.95
C THR A 52 18.72 9.54 0.60
N PRO A 53 19.48 9.43 -0.52
CA PRO A 53 19.03 9.93 -1.82
C PRO A 53 17.77 9.24 -2.34
N VAL A 54 17.70 7.91 -2.28
CA VAL A 54 16.54 7.16 -2.79
C VAL A 54 15.30 7.47 -1.94
N CYS A 55 15.42 7.49 -0.60
CA CYS A 55 14.31 7.82 0.29
C CYS A 55 13.81 9.26 0.05
N THR A 56 14.71 10.21 -0.16
CA THR A 56 14.35 11.60 -0.47
C THR A 56 13.53 11.68 -1.77
N SER A 57 13.96 10.99 -2.83
CA SER A 57 13.22 10.96 -4.09
C SER A 57 11.83 10.33 -3.94
N GLU A 58 11.69 9.30 -3.09
CA GLU A 58 10.42 8.65 -2.80
C GLU A 58 9.48 9.55 -2.01
N PHE A 59 9.96 10.21 -0.96
CA PHE A 59 9.14 11.08 -0.12
C PHE A 59 8.60 12.29 -0.89
N MET A 60 9.40 12.88 -1.76
CA MET A 60 8.92 13.92 -2.68
C MET A 60 7.80 13.41 -3.59
N THR A 61 7.96 12.20 -4.14
CA THR A 61 6.95 11.60 -5.02
C THR A 61 5.68 11.24 -4.24
N PHE A 62 5.78 10.65 -3.04
CA PHE A 62 4.63 10.38 -2.19
C PHE A 62 3.87 11.65 -1.84
N ALA A 63 4.58 12.71 -1.45
CA ALA A 63 3.96 13.98 -1.07
C ALA A 63 3.20 14.62 -2.25
N VAL A 64 3.77 14.61 -3.44
CA VAL A 64 3.09 15.11 -4.65
C VAL A 64 1.88 14.27 -5.02
N MET A 65 1.91 12.95 -4.73
CA MET A 65 0.80 12.04 -5.02
C MET A 65 -0.21 11.92 -3.87
N GLU A 66 0.02 12.53 -2.71
CA GLU A 66 -0.83 12.38 -1.53
C GLU A 66 -2.30 12.74 -1.81
N GLU A 67 -2.55 13.85 -2.51
CA GLU A 67 -3.91 14.26 -2.88
C GLU A 67 -4.58 13.25 -3.81
N LYS A 68 -3.81 12.62 -4.71
CA LYS A 68 -4.32 11.58 -5.61
C LYS A 68 -4.75 10.33 -4.84
N PHE A 69 -3.97 9.91 -3.83
CA PHE A 69 -4.35 8.83 -2.92
C PHE A 69 -5.57 9.21 -2.05
N ALA A 70 -5.56 10.42 -1.50
CA ALA A 70 -6.67 10.91 -0.68
C ALA A 70 -8.00 10.98 -1.47
N ALA A 71 -7.96 11.31 -2.76
CA ALA A 71 -9.13 11.36 -3.63
C ALA A 71 -9.82 9.98 -3.78
N VAL A 72 -9.10 8.88 -3.56
CA VAL A 72 -9.63 7.51 -3.55
C VAL A 72 -9.68 6.93 -2.12
N ASN A 73 -9.84 7.79 -1.11
CA ASN A 73 -9.94 7.38 0.29
C ASN A 73 -8.77 6.51 0.77
N CYS A 74 -7.56 6.81 0.35
CA CYS A 74 -6.34 6.11 0.77
C CYS A 74 -5.42 7.07 1.53
N LYS A 75 -5.03 6.68 2.75
CA LYS A 75 -4.10 7.40 3.61
C LYS A 75 -2.69 6.83 3.47
N LEU A 76 -1.69 7.68 3.60
CA LEU A 76 -0.29 7.30 3.61
C LEU A 76 0.25 7.35 5.03
N VAL A 77 1.04 6.36 5.43
CA VAL A 77 1.73 6.30 6.72
C VAL A 77 3.14 5.77 6.48
N GLY A 78 4.13 6.62 6.70
CA GLY A 78 5.55 6.25 6.55
C GLY A 78 6.14 5.74 7.85
N LEU A 79 7.22 4.95 7.77
CA LEU A 79 7.98 4.45 8.90
C LEU A 79 9.46 4.35 8.56
N SER A 80 10.31 4.73 9.50
CA SER A 80 11.71 4.28 9.55
C SER A 80 12.17 4.12 10.99
N ILE A 81 13.36 3.55 11.14
CA ILE A 81 14.01 3.36 12.44
C ILE A 81 14.67 4.64 12.98
N ASP A 82 14.56 5.75 12.27
CA ASP A 82 15.08 7.05 12.73
C ASP A 82 14.15 7.68 13.78
N GLY A 83 14.71 8.61 14.56
CA GLY A 83 13.98 9.32 15.60
C GLY A 83 13.19 10.52 15.07
N ILE A 84 12.19 10.96 15.85
CA ILE A 84 11.26 12.03 15.47
C ILE A 84 11.97 13.34 15.08
N TYR A 85 13.06 13.68 15.75
CA TYR A 85 13.82 14.90 15.44
C TYR A 85 14.56 14.80 14.09
N SER A 86 15.03 13.59 13.74
CA SER A 86 15.60 13.32 12.42
C SER A 86 14.53 13.51 11.34
N HIS A 87 13.37 12.92 11.51
CA HIS A 87 12.24 13.08 10.60
C HIS A 87 11.90 14.55 10.38
N ILE A 88 11.68 15.31 11.46
CA ILE A 88 11.34 16.74 11.37
C ILE A 88 12.42 17.52 10.60
N ALA A 89 13.68 17.30 10.92
CA ALA A 89 14.80 17.98 10.24
C ALA A 89 14.90 17.59 8.77
N TRP A 90 14.73 16.31 8.44
CA TRP A 90 14.77 15.81 7.07
C TRP A 90 13.61 16.34 6.22
N LEU A 91 12.37 16.27 6.72
CA LEU A 91 11.19 16.77 6.01
C LEU A 91 11.28 18.27 5.75
N ARG A 92 11.81 19.04 6.71
CA ARG A 92 12.11 20.46 6.51
C ARG A 92 13.17 20.66 5.42
N THR A 93 14.23 19.86 5.43
CA THR A 93 15.29 19.93 4.40
C THR A 93 14.73 19.61 3.00
N ILE A 94 13.85 18.60 2.88
CA ILE A 94 13.16 18.29 1.62
C ILE A 94 12.41 19.52 1.12
N LYS A 95 11.61 20.15 1.96
CA LYS A 95 10.80 21.32 1.60
C LYS A 95 11.66 22.53 1.22
N GLU A 96 12.71 22.84 1.99
CA GLU A 96 13.47 24.07 1.86
C GLU A 96 14.60 24.01 0.83
N LYS A 97 15.15 22.82 0.55
CA LYS A 97 16.44 22.70 -0.16
C LYS A 97 16.44 21.74 -1.33
N ILE A 98 15.47 20.84 -1.43
CA ILE A 98 15.53 19.80 -2.46
C ILE A 98 14.65 20.18 -3.66
N GLU A 99 15.28 20.23 -4.82
CA GLU A 99 14.60 20.28 -6.11
C GLU A 99 15.00 19.06 -6.94
N TYR A 100 14.00 18.27 -7.38
CA TYR A 100 14.22 17.03 -8.09
C TYR A 100 13.10 16.74 -9.09
N LYS A 101 13.43 16.50 -10.35
CA LYS A 101 12.47 16.24 -11.44
C LYS A 101 11.33 17.28 -11.52
N GLY A 102 11.63 18.55 -11.31
CA GLY A 102 10.66 19.62 -11.32
C GLY A 102 9.79 19.76 -10.06
N MET A 103 9.94 18.84 -9.09
CA MET A 103 9.33 18.96 -7.77
C MET A 103 10.21 19.86 -6.90
N LYS A 104 9.61 20.89 -6.29
CA LYS A 104 10.25 21.83 -5.36
C LYS A 104 9.23 22.27 -4.32
N ASP A 105 9.70 22.81 -3.21
CA ASP A 105 8.87 23.27 -2.09
C ASP A 105 7.89 22.18 -1.61
N VAL A 106 8.30 20.92 -1.71
CA VAL A 106 7.44 19.75 -1.42
C VAL A 106 7.25 19.57 0.08
N GLU A 107 6.01 19.65 0.53
CA GLU A 107 5.62 19.42 1.91
C GLU A 107 5.03 18.03 2.11
N VAL A 108 5.65 17.26 2.99
CA VAL A 108 5.15 15.93 3.42
C VAL A 108 4.13 16.14 4.54
N LYS A 109 2.86 15.82 4.30
CA LYS A 109 1.75 16.03 5.24
C LYS A 109 1.30 14.74 5.93
N PHE A 110 1.60 13.57 5.35
CA PHE A 110 1.30 12.29 5.97
C PHE A 110 2.21 11.99 7.17
N PRO A 111 1.72 11.23 8.18
CA PRO A 111 2.51 10.87 9.35
C PRO A 111 3.70 9.98 8.99
N LEU A 112 4.86 10.31 9.59
CA LEU A 112 6.08 9.51 9.53
C LEU A 112 6.38 9.00 10.95
N ILE A 113 6.37 7.68 11.12
CA ILE A 113 6.53 6.97 12.39
C ILE A 113 8.00 6.90 12.78
N GLU A 114 8.29 7.31 14.03
CA GLU A 114 9.52 7.00 14.73
C GLU A 114 9.49 5.55 15.22
N ASP A 115 10.46 4.73 14.81
CA ASP A 115 10.57 3.32 15.23
C ASP A 115 12.01 2.96 15.62
N ILE A 116 12.63 3.78 16.49
CA ILE A 116 14.03 3.59 16.94
C ILE A 116 14.25 2.21 17.58
N THR A 117 13.24 1.66 18.22
CA THR A 117 13.29 0.33 18.84
C THR A 117 13.10 -0.81 17.84
N MET A 118 12.78 -0.50 16.60
CA MET A 118 12.43 -1.45 15.53
C MET A 118 11.25 -2.37 15.90
N GLU A 119 10.40 -1.98 16.84
CA GLU A 119 9.27 -2.78 17.29
C GLU A 119 8.24 -2.98 16.16
N VAL A 120 7.85 -1.89 15.52
CA VAL A 120 6.89 -1.94 14.41
C VAL A 120 7.51 -2.59 13.17
N ALA A 121 8.75 -2.22 12.84
CA ALA A 121 9.48 -2.79 11.70
C ALA A 121 9.62 -4.31 11.81
N ASN A 122 9.93 -4.84 12.99
CA ASN A 122 10.01 -6.28 13.24
C ASN A 122 8.63 -6.95 13.22
N LYS A 123 7.62 -6.33 13.83
CA LYS A 123 6.24 -6.82 13.85
C LYS A 123 5.66 -7.01 12.44
N TYR A 124 6.04 -6.14 11.51
CA TYR A 124 5.62 -6.18 10.10
C TYR A 124 6.62 -6.90 9.18
N GLY A 125 7.72 -7.45 9.72
CA GLY A 125 8.74 -8.10 8.91
C GLY A 125 9.47 -7.17 7.94
N MET A 126 9.55 -5.88 8.27
CA MET A 126 10.21 -4.86 7.44
C MET A 126 11.74 -4.91 7.56
N VAL A 127 12.28 -5.53 8.63
CA VAL A 127 13.71 -5.80 8.77
C VAL A 127 13.99 -7.14 8.11
N GLN A 128 14.87 -7.13 7.11
CA GLN A 128 15.24 -8.30 6.33
C GLN A 128 16.75 -8.52 6.51
N PRO A 129 17.20 -9.51 7.34
CA PRO A 129 18.61 -9.68 7.68
C PRO A 129 19.54 -9.87 6.48
N GLY A 130 19.03 -10.44 5.38
CA GLY A 130 19.80 -10.58 4.13
C GLY A 130 20.11 -9.26 3.41
N GLU A 131 19.38 -8.19 3.74
CA GLU A 131 19.59 -6.82 3.23
C GLU A 131 20.24 -5.92 4.29
N SER A 132 19.68 -5.92 5.52
CA SER A 132 20.20 -5.15 6.66
C SER A 132 19.57 -5.64 7.96
N GLU A 133 20.37 -5.72 9.01
CA GLU A 133 19.92 -6.03 10.36
C GLU A 133 19.48 -4.76 11.13
N THR A 134 19.84 -3.58 10.63
CA THR A 134 19.66 -2.29 11.32
C THR A 134 18.85 -1.27 10.51
N LYS A 135 18.20 -1.69 9.42
CA LYS A 135 17.36 -0.82 8.59
C LYS A 135 16.15 -1.59 8.10
N ALA A 136 15.02 -0.91 8.03
CA ALA A 136 13.88 -1.44 7.32
C ALA A 136 14.13 -1.41 5.80
N VAL A 137 13.68 -2.45 5.09
CA VAL A 137 13.60 -2.43 3.62
C VAL A 137 12.45 -1.51 3.15
N ARG A 138 12.26 -1.38 1.85
CA ARG A 138 11.16 -0.59 1.30
C ARG A 138 9.88 -1.43 1.19
N ALA A 139 9.30 -1.78 2.32
CA ALA A 139 8.03 -2.51 2.37
C ALA A 139 6.84 -1.58 2.12
N VAL A 140 5.77 -2.15 1.56
CA VAL A 140 4.49 -1.48 1.34
C VAL A 140 3.38 -2.46 1.68
N PHE A 141 2.53 -2.09 2.64
CA PHE A 141 1.35 -2.84 3.03
C PHE A 141 0.10 -2.07 2.63
N PHE A 142 -0.76 -2.70 1.84
CA PHE A 142 -2.07 -2.16 1.47
C PHE A 142 -3.11 -2.74 2.42
N ILE A 143 -3.72 -1.88 3.21
CA ILE A 143 -4.65 -2.25 4.27
C ILE A 143 -6.02 -1.66 3.96
N ASP A 144 -7.05 -2.50 4.02
CA ASP A 144 -8.42 -2.09 3.70
C ASP A 144 -9.12 -1.38 4.87
N PRO A 145 -10.30 -0.79 4.65
CA PRO A 145 -11.06 -0.08 5.69
C PRO A 145 -11.47 -0.92 6.92
N LYS A 146 -11.33 -2.24 6.84
CA LYS A 146 -11.57 -3.15 7.96
C LYS A 146 -10.30 -3.48 8.74
N GLY A 147 -9.15 -2.95 8.29
CA GLY A 147 -7.85 -3.23 8.89
C GLY A 147 -7.23 -4.56 8.42
N VAL A 148 -7.63 -5.09 7.25
CA VAL A 148 -7.10 -6.34 6.70
C VAL A 148 -6.03 -6.03 5.65
N ILE A 149 -4.90 -6.73 5.72
CA ILE A 149 -3.82 -6.64 4.73
C ILE A 149 -4.27 -7.29 3.41
N ARG A 150 -4.27 -6.52 2.33
CA ARG A 150 -4.76 -6.95 1.02
C ARG A 150 -3.64 -7.25 0.02
N THR A 151 -2.53 -6.55 0.13
CA THR A 151 -1.36 -6.72 -0.74
C THR A 151 -0.12 -6.30 0.02
N ILE A 152 1.02 -6.94 -0.27
CA ILE A 152 2.32 -6.61 0.31
C ILE A 152 3.33 -6.56 -0.83
N ILE A 153 4.16 -5.52 -0.87
CA ILE A 153 5.24 -5.38 -1.84
C ILE A 153 6.53 -5.06 -1.09
N TYR A 154 7.61 -5.74 -1.41
CA TYR A 154 8.94 -5.49 -0.86
C TYR A 154 9.92 -5.11 -1.96
N TYR A 155 10.71 -4.08 -1.70
CA TYR A 155 11.82 -3.65 -2.53
C TYR A 155 13.11 -3.65 -1.71
N PRO A 156 14.26 -3.98 -2.31
CA PRO A 156 15.55 -3.88 -1.64
C PRO A 156 15.94 -2.41 -1.37
N LEU A 157 16.99 -2.23 -0.59
CA LEU A 157 17.45 -0.89 -0.20
C LEU A 157 17.85 -0.01 -1.39
N SER A 158 18.35 -0.62 -2.46
CA SER A 158 18.88 0.08 -3.64
C SER A 158 17.85 0.48 -4.69
N LEU A 159 16.61 -0.03 -4.59
CA LEU A 159 15.58 0.16 -5.62
C LEU A 159 14.42 1.01 -5.11
N GLY A 160 14.25 2.21 -5.66
CA GLY A 160 13.07 3.05 -5.41
C GLY A 160 11.78 2.45 -5.99
N ARG A 161 10.66 2.72 -5.33
CA ARG A 161 9.34 2.15 -5.67
C ARG A 161 8.76 2.73 -6.95
N ASN A 162 7.88 1.95 -7.61
CA ASN A 162 7.06 2.42 -8.71
C ASN A 162 5.72 2.96 -8.14
N PHE A 163 5.55 4.26 -8.14
CA PHE A 163 4.38 4.93 -7.56
C PHE A 163 3.11 4.77 -8.40
N ASP A 164 3.23 4.65 -9.71
CA ASP A 164 2.09 4.36 -10.57
C ASP A 164 1.52 2.98 -10.25
N GLU A 165 2.37 1.99 -9.96
CA GLU A 165 1.94 0.66 -9.52
C GLU A 165 1.29 0.71 -8.15
N LEU A 166 1.84 1.45 -7.18
CA LEU A 166 1.20 1.60 -5.87
C LEU A 166 -0.22 2.16 -5.99
N TYR A 167 -0.40 3.18 -6.82
CA TYR A 167 -1.71 3.76 -7.07
C TYR A 167 -2.64 2.81 -7.83
N ARG A 168 -2.12 2.12 -8.86
CA ARG A 168 -2.87 1.10 -9.60
C ARG A 168 -3.40 0.01 -8.67
N VAL A 169 -2.58 -0.50 -7.76
CA VAL A 169 -2.97 -1.55 -6.79
C VAL A 169 -4.13 -1.08 -5.91
N VAL A 170 -4.07 0.12 -5.34
CA VAL A 170 -5.16 0.67 -4.51
C VAL A 170 -6.46 0.73 -5.30
N VAL A 171 -6.42 1.33 -6.49
CA VAL A 171 -7.61 1.52 -7.33
C VAL A 171 -8.18 0.17 -7.79
N ALA A 172 -7.31 -0.78 -8.16
CA ALA A 172 -7.72 -2.12 -8.58
C ALA A 172 -8.39 -2.90 -7.44
N LEU A 173 -7.82 -2.88 -6.23
CA LEU A 173 -8.41 -3.54 -5.06
C LEU A 173 -9.78 -2.94 -4.70
N GLN A 174 -9.89 -1.62 -4.69
CA GLN A 174 -11.14 -0.92 -4.42
C GLN A 174 -12.21 -1.23 -5.47
N ALA A 175 -11.83 -1.25 -6.75
CA ALA A 175 -12.76 -1.56 -7.83
C ALA A 175 -13.17 -3.05 -7.80
N ALA A 176 -12.25 -3.97 -7.51
CA ALA A 176 -12.58 -5.39 -7.33
C ALA A 176 -13.64 -5.60 -6.24
N ASP A 177 -13.46 -4.95 -5.09
CA ASP A 177 -14.41 -5.01 -3.96
C ASP A 177 -15.75 -4.35 -4.31
N ALA A 178 -15.72 -3.17 -4.93
CA ALA A 178 -16.92 -2.39 -5.21
C ALA A 178 -17.82 -3.01 -6.28
N PHE A 179 -17.26 -3.74 -7.25
CA PHE A 179 -17.98 -4.31 -8.38
C PHE A 179 -18.08 -5.85 -8.33
N GLY A 180 -17.46 -6.52 -7.35
CA GLY A 180 -17.48 -7.97 -7.21
C GLY A 180 -16.85 -8.69 -8.42
N VAL A 181 -15.74 -8.17 -8.93
CA VAL A 181 -15.05 -8.66 -10.12
C VAL A 181 -13.57 -8.94 -9.82
N ALA A 182 -12.88 -9.63 -10.73
CA ALA A 182 -11.44 -9.78 -10.66
C ALA A 182 -10.76 -8.87 -11.69
N MET A 183 -9.58 -8.37 -11.34
CA MET A 183 -8.81 -7.51 -12.22
C MET A 183 -7.83 -8.34 -13.05
N PRO A 184 -7.81 -8.20 -14.38
CA PRO A 184 -6.77 -8.82 -15.20
C PRO A 184 -5.39 -8.20 -14.93
N ALA A 185 -4.35 -8.81 -15.47
CA ALA A 185 -3.01 -8.27 -15.44
C ALA A 185 -3.01 -6.84 -16.01
N ASP A 186 -2.21 -5.97 -15.39
CA ASP A 186 -2.02 -4.56 -15.78
C ASP A 186 -3.28 -3.67 -15.80
N TRP A 187 -4.42 -4.17 -15.31
CA TRP A 187 -5.70 -3.48 -15.35
C TRP A 187 -5.61 -2.01 -14.86
N ARG A 188 -6.27 -1.14 -15.59
CA ARG A 188 -6.49 0.27 -15.25
C ARG A 188 -7.95 0.65 -15.43
N PRO A 189 -8.45 1.72 -14.77
CA PRO A 189 -9.81 2.22 -14.98
C PRO A 189 -10.12 2.43 -16.48
N GLY A 190 -11.22 1.81 -16.93
CA GLY A 190 -11.62 1.80 -18.34
C GLY A 190 -11.32 0.50 -19.07
N ASP A 191 -10.43 -0.34 -18.52
CA ASP A 191 -10.19 -1.67 -19.06
C ASP A 191 -11.32 -2.65 -18.69
N ASP A 192 -11.47 -3.71 -19.47
CA ASP A 192 -12.36 -4.81 -19.14
C ASP A 192 -11.94 -5.50 -17.83
N VAL A 193 -12.92 -6.04 -17.13
CA VAL A 193 -12.71 -6.83 -15.91
C VAL A 193 -13.03 -8.29 -16.12
N ILE A 194 -12.45 -9.16 -15.31
CA ILE A 194 -12.73 -10.59 -15.34
C ILE A 194 -14.01 -10.88 -14.54
N VAL A 195 -14.93 -11.62 -15.16
CA VAL A 195 -16.09 -12.19 -14.47
C VAL A 195 -15.60 -13.37 -13.61
N PRO A 196 -15.93 -13.41 -12.29
CA PRO A 196 -15.50 -14.51 -11.44
C PRO A 196 -15.85 -15.88 -12.02
N THR A 197 -14.96 -16.87 -11.83
CA THR A 197 -15.09 -18.21 -12.41
C THR A 197 -16.42 -18.88 -12.04
N ALA A 198 -17.00 -19.62 -12.98
CA ALA A 198 -18.19 -20.40 -12.73
C ALA A 198 -17.94 -21.49 -11.69
N GLY A 199 -18.78 -21.54 -10.64
CA GLY A 199 -18.65 -22.48 -9.52
C GLY A 199 -19.28 -23.87 -9.80
N SER A 200 -19.89 -24.09 -10.97
CA SER A 200 -20.50 -25.37 -11.34
C SER A 200 -20.60 -25.54 -12.86
N CYS A 201 -20.77 -26.77 -13.31
CA CYS A 201 -20.98 -27.08 -14.74
C CYS A 201 -22.23 -26.40 -15.31
N GLY A 202 -23.31 -26.30 -14.51
CA GLY A 202 -24.54 -25.58 -14.92
C GLY A 202 -24.28 -24.11 -15.19
N VAL A 203 -23.66 -23.41 -14.24
CA VAL A 203 -23.29 -21.98 -14.41
C VAL A 203 -22.30 -21.79 -15.54
N ALA A 204 -21.36 -22.73 -15.76
CA ALA A 204 -20.43 -22.67 -16.90
C ALA A 204 -21.17 -22.74 -18.23
N LYS A 205 -22.16 -23.64 -18.36
CA LYS A 205 -22.99 -23.76 -19.55
C LYS A 205 -23.85 -22.52 -19.78
N GLU A 206 -24.56 -22.07 -18.76
CA GLU A 206 -25.38 -20.84 -18.81
C GLU A 206 -24.56 -19.63 -19.25
N ARG A 207 -23.32 -19.51 -18.76
CA ARG A 207 -22.42 -18.42 -19.11
C ARG A 207 -22.04 -18.42 -20.59
N MET A 208 -21.78 -19.60 -21.17
CA MET A 208 -21.46 -19.72 -22.59
C MET A 208 -22.66 -19.46 -23.50
N GLU A 209 -23.89 -19.68 -22.98
CA GLU A 209 -25.15 -19.44 -23.70
C GLU A 209 -25.71 -18.01 -23.42
N SER A 210 -25.13 -17.28 -22.46
CA SER A 210 -25.61 -15.96 -22.06
C SER A 210 -25.45 -14.92 -23.19
N LYS A 211 -26.46 -14.03 -23.29
CA LYS A 211 -26.44 -12.84 -24.13
C LYS A 211 -26.08 -11.55 -23.36
N GLU A 212 -25.61 -11.67 -22.14
CA GLU A 212 -25.17 -10.52 -21.37
C GLU A 212 -24.00 -9.80 -22.05
N ASP A 213 -23.80 -8.53 -21.70
CA ASP A 213 -22.69 -7.70 -22.20
C ASP A 213 -21.35 -8.17 -21.62
N MET A 214 -20.97 -9.40 -21.98
CA MET A 214 -19.68 -10.02 -21.64
C MET A 214 -19.13 -10.80 -22.84
N LYS A 215 -17.82 -10.85 -22.92
CA LYS A 215 -17.09 -11.63 -23.91
C LYS A 215 -16.46 -12.83 -23.24
N CYS A 216 -16.93 -14.03 -23.57
CA CYS A 216 -16.33 -15.27 -23.10
C CYS A 216 -15.41 -15.86 -24.18
N TYR A 217 -14.17 -16.12 -23.80
CA TYR A 217 -13.20 -16.88 -24.62
C TYR A 217 -13.38 -18.37 -24.40
N ASP A 218 -13.75 -18.73 -23.17
CA ASP A 218 -14.19 -20.04 -22.71
C ASP A 218 -14.94 -19.88 -21.38
N TRP A 219 -15.61 -20.93 -20.87
CA TRP A 219 -16.42 -20.92 -19.65
C TRP A 219 -15.70 -20.35 -18.40
N PHE A 220 -14.36 -20.46 -18.35
CA PHE A 220 -13.51 -19.99 -17.26
C PHE A 220 -12.93 -18.59 -17.48
N PHE A 221 -12.96 -18.07 -18.71
CA PHE A 221 -12.36 -16.79 -19.06
C PHE A 221 -13.36 -15.90 -19.79
N CYS A 222 -14.07 -15.12 -19.02
CA CYS A 222 -15.01 -14.13 -19.52
C CYS A 222 -14.63 -12.73 -19.01
N THR A 223 -14.70 -11.75 -19.90
CA THR A 223 -14.52 -10.34 -19.58
C THR A 223 -15.80 -9.56 -19.78
N LYS A 224 -15.93 -8.45 -19.06
CA LYS A 224 -17.00 -7.48 -19.30
C LYS A 224 -16.48 -6.06 -19.19
N PRO A 225 -17.06 -5.10 -19.94
CA PRO A 225 -16.67 -3.69 -19.85
C PRO A 225 -16.90 -3.12 -18.45
N LEU A 226 -15.93 -2.34 -17.98
CA LEU A 226 -16.10 -1.50 -16.78
C LEU A 226 -15.67 -0.06 -17.12
N PRO A 227 -16.60 0.79 -17.59
CA PRO A 227 -16.28 2.16 -17.98
C PRO A 227 -15.59 2.95 -16.87
N GLU A 228 -14.61 3.75 -17.26
CA GLU A 228 -13.79 4.54 -16.33
C GLU A 228 -14.64 5.44 -15.44
N GLU A 229 -15.67 6.09 -15.99
CA GLU A 229 -16.56 6.95 -15.22
C GLU A 229 -17.31 6.19 -14.11
N LYS A 230 -17.67 4.92 -14.34
CA LYS A 230 -18.27 4.08 -13.31
C LYS A 230 -17.30 3.80 -12.17
N VAL A 231 -16.03 3.52 -12.49
CA VAL A 231 -14.99 3.32 -11.48
C VAL A 231 -14.86 4.58 -10.62
N TRP A 232 -14.63 5.73 -11.24
CA TRP A 232 -14.41 6.98 -10.50
C TRP A 232 -15.64 7.47 -9.73
N SER A 233 -16.84 7.25 -10.25
CA SER A 233 -18.08 7.58 -9.53
C SER A 233 -18.24 6.80 -8.23
N LYS A 234 -17.63 5.62 -8.15
CA LYS A 234 -17.72 4.73 -6.99
C LYS A 234 -16.57 4.94 -5.99
N LEU A 235 -15.36 5.24 -6.48
CA LEU A 235 -14.15 5.28 -5.66
C LEU A 235 -13.78 6.68 -5.17
N LYS A 236 -14.02 7.73 -5.97
CA LYS A 236 -13.72 9.10 -5.54
C LYS A 236 -14.71 9.57 -4.50
N LYS A 237 -14.22 10.13 -3.40
CA LYS A 237 -15.06 10.89 -2.45
C LYS A 237 -15.68 12.07 -3.21
N LYS A 238 -17.00 12.26 -3.00
CA LYS A 238 -17.70 13.46 -3.44
C LYS A 238 -17.29 14.67 -2.60
#